data_514c65f2ad752585cb98cfb64378c891
#
_entry.id   514c65f2ad752585cb98cfb64378c891
#
_cell.length_a   1.000
_cell.length_b   1.000
_cell.length_c   1.000
_cell.angle_alpha   90.00
_cell.angle_beta   90.00
_cell.angle_gamma   90.00
#
_symmetry.space_group_name_H-M   'P 1'
#
loop_
_entity.id
_entity.type
_entity.pdbx_description
1 polymer ?
#
loop_
_entity_poly.entity_id
_entity_poly.type
_entity_poly.pdbx_seq_one_letter_code
_entity_poly.pdbx_strand_id
1 'polypeptide(L)' 'MITVRYFAAAAEAAGVDSEQARAGSAGEVAAALVAVHPALAGVLGRCALLADGVRVEGDDVVPAGATLDVLPPFAGG' A
#
# COMPACT_ATOMS: atom_id res chain seq x y z
N MET A 1 9.09 -9.09 6.97
CA MET A 1 8.94 -7.72 6.42
C MET A 1 8.56 -7.79 4.96
N ILE A 2 7.87 -6.78 4.50
CA ILE A 2 7.54 -6.59 3.10
C ILE A 2 8.12 -5.26 2.63
N THR A 3 8.27 -5.10 1.32
CA THR A 3 8.65 -3.82 0.72
C THR A 3 7.39 -3.20 0.14
N VAL A 4 7.06 -1.97 0.55
CA VAL A 4 5.92 -1.23 0.02
C VAL A 4 6.46 -0.22 -0.99
N ARG A 5 5.88 -0.21 -2.19
CA ARG A 5 6.20 0.80 -3.20
C ARG A 5 4.97 1.65 -3.44
N TYR A 6 5.16 2.96 -3.33
CA TYR A 6 4.08 3.93 -3.55
C TYR A 6 4.20 4.55 -4.93
N PHE A 7 3.07 4.79 -5.56
CA PHE A 7 3.02 5.40 -6.89
C PHE A 7 2.13 6.63 -6.88
N ALA A 8 2.51 7.62 -7.69
CA ALA A 8 1.70 8.82 -7.95
C ALA A 8 1.23 9.49 -6.64
N ALA A 9 -0.06 9.72 -6.49
CA ALA A 9 -0.63 10.40 -5.31
C ALA A 9 -0.31 9.68 -4.00
N ALA A 10 -0.15 8.36 -4.03
CA ALA A 10 0.22 7.62 -2.82
C ALA A 10 1.66 7.95 -2.39
N ALA A 11 2.58 8.09 -3.34
CA ALA A 11 3.95 8.50 -3.04
C ALA A 11 3.99 9.92 -2.47
N GLU A 12 3.18 10.81 -3.00
CA GLU A 12 3.09 12.17 -2.49
C GLU A 12 2.56 12.18 -1.06
N ALA A 13 1.53 11.39 -0.79
CA ALA A 13 0.93 11.32 0.54
C ALA A 13 1.88 10.68 1.56
N ALA A 14 2.62 9.66 1.17
CA ALA A 14 3.58 8.99 2.05
C ALA A 14 4.86 9.81 2.24
N GLY A 15 5.22 10.61 1.25
CA GLY A 15 6.46 11.38 1.28
C GLY A 15 7.71 10.56 0.99
N VAL A 16 7.54 9.31 0.61
CA VAL A 16 8.62 8.40 0.19
C VAL A 16 8.12 7.54 -0.96
N ASP A 17 9.03 7.05 -1.77
CA ASP A 17 8.67 6.17 -2.90
C ASP A 17 8.53 4.72 -2.47
N SER A 18 9.25 4.32 -1.45
CA SER A 18 9.19 2.96 -0.93
C SER A 18 9.65 2.91 0.52
N GLU A 19 9.25 1.86 1.22
CA GLU A 19 9.67 1.62 2.59
C GLU A 19 9.38 0.18 2.99
N GLN A 20 9.96 -0.25 4.09
CA GLN A 20 9.70 -1.55 4.65
C GLN A 20 8.48 -1.47 5.59
N ALA A 21 7.72 -2.55 5.64
CA ALA A 21 6.59 -2.66 6.55
C ALA A 21 6.48 -4.09 7.05
N ARG A 22 5.69 -4.30 8.10
CA ARG A 22 5.45 -5.62 8.66
C ARG A 22 4.47 -6.37 7.76
N ALA A 23 4.72 -7.66 7.53
CA ALA A 23 3.80 -8.52 6.82
C ALA A 23 2.51 -8.71 7.63
N GLY A 24 1.43 -9.08 6.95
CA GLY A 24 0.13 -9.31 7.55
C GLY A 24 -0.94 -9.34 6.48
N SER A 25 -2.20 -9.19 6.86
CA SER A 25 -3.27 -9.05 5.88
C SER A 25 -3.18 -7.69 5.20
N ALA A 26 -3.78 -7.58 4.02
CA ALA A 26 -3.81 -6.31 3.29
C ALA A 26 -4.41 -5.19 4.16
N GLY A 27 -5.48 -5.49 4.89
CA GLY A 27 -6.11 -4.52 5.78
C GLY A 27 -5.21 -4.09 6.92
N GLU A 28 -4.49 -5.04 7.52
CA GLU A 28 -3.54 -4.73 8.60
C GLU A 28 -2.38 -3.88 8.09
N VAL A 29 -1.85 -4.24 6.92
CA VAL A 29 -0.77 -3.46 6.32
C VAL A 29 -1.25 -2.04 6.01
N ALA A 30 -2.43 -1.91 5.40
CA ALA A 30 -3.00 -0.59 5.08
C ALA A 30 -3.16 0.28 6.34
N ALA A 31 -3.69 -0.30 7.41
CA ALA A 31 -3.85 0.43 8.67
C ALA A 31 -2.52 0.89 9.24
N ALA A 32 -1.50 0.04 9.17
CA ALA A 32 -0.16 0.39 9.64
C ALA A 32 0.45 1.53 8.83
N LEU A 33 0.27 1.51 7.50
CA LEU A 33 0.79 2.57 6.64
C LEU A 33 0.13 3.92 6.93
N VAL A 34 -1.17 3.92 7.18
CA VAL A 34 -1.91 5.15 7.56
C VAL A 34 -1.43 5.66 8.92
N ALA A 35 -1.12 4.76 9.86
CA ALA A 35 -0.60 5.16 11.17
C ALA A 35 0.74 5.90 11.05
N VAL A 36 1.61 5.44 10.13
CA VAL A 36 2.92 6.08 9.88
C VAL A 36 2.76 7.35 9.04
N HIS A 37 1.88 7.30 8.04
CA HIS A 37 1.66 8.40 7.11
C HIS A 37 0.17 8.76 7.08
N PRO A 38 -0.30 9.60 8.00
CA PRO A 38 -1.74 9.93 8.10
C PRO A 38 -2.35 10.48 6.81
N ALA A 39 -1.56 11.14 5.97
CA ALA A 39 -2.06 11.66 4.70
C ALA A 39 -2.51 10.55 3.75
N LEU A 40 -2.06 9.31 3.94
CA LEU A 40 -2.52 8.18 3.14
C LEU A 40 -3.99 7.86 3.37
N ALA A 41 -4.57 8.27 4.49
CA ALA A 41 -5.97 7.97 4.79
C ALA A 41 -6.93 8.44 3.69
N GLY A 42 -6.61 9.55 3.04
CA GLY A 42 -7.46 10.10 1.97
C GLY A 42 -7.25 9.46 0.60
N VAL A 43 -6.21 8.65 0.45
CA VAL A 43 -5.82 8.09 -0.85
C VAL A 43 -5.92 6.57 -0.86
N LEU A 44 -5.50 5.94 0.23
CA LEU A 44 -5.27 4.50 0.27
C LEU A 44 -6.52 3.68 0.00
N GLY A 45 -7.68 4.15 0.43
CA GLY A 45 -8.94 3.45 0.23
C GLY A 45 -9.33 3.31 -1.24
N ARG A 46 -8.75 4.14 -2.12
CA ARG A 46 -9.01 4.10 -3.56
C ARG A 46 -7.92 3.41 -4.35
N CYS A 47 -6.84 3.00 -3.67
CA CYS A 47 -5.71 2.36 -4.32
C CYS A 47 -5.97 0.87 -4.51
N ALA A 48 -5.42 0.32 -5.59
CA ALA A 48 -5.28 -1.12 -5.74
C ALA A 48 -3.98 -1.52 -5.04
N LEU A 49 -4.01 -2.62 -4.30
CA LEU A 49 -2.84 -3.18 -3.64
C LEU A 49 -2.47 -4.47 -4.36
N LEU A 50 -1.24 -4.54 -4.85
CA LEU A 50 -0.73 -5.72 -5.55
C LEU A 50 0.46 -6.29 -4.79
N ALA A 51 0.32 -7.52 -4.31
CA ALA A 51 1.40 -8.25 -3.67
C ALA A 51 2.05 -9.14 -4.72
N ASP A 52 3.28 -8.82 -5.10
CA ASP A 52 4.01 -9.52 -6.18
C ASP A 52 3.15 -9.67 -7.43
N GLY A 53 2.42 -8.61 -7.79
CA GLY A 53 1.59 -8.59 -8.98
C GLY A 53 0.19 -9.16 -8.82
N VAL A 54 -0.15 -9.68 -7.65
CA VAL A 54 -1.47 -10.26 -7.37
C VAL A 54 -2.28 -9.31 -6.50
N ARG A 55 -3.48 -8.96 -6.93
CA ARG A 55 -4.33 -8.06 -6.17
C ARG A 55 -4.72 -8.67 -4.83
N VAL A 56 -4.60 -7.88 -3.77
CA VAL A 56 -4.97 -8.27 -2.41
C VAL A 56 -5.85 -7.19 -1.79
N GLU A 57 -6.76 -7.63 -0.91
CA GLU A 57 -7.60 -6.71 -0.15
C GLU A 57 -8.13 -7.39 1.11
N GLY A 58 -8.51 -6.59 2.10
CA GLY A 58 -9.12 -7.12 3.31
C GLY A 58 -8.24 -8.14 4.03
N ASP A 59 -8.76 -9.36 4.15
CA ASP A 59 -8.09 -10.43 4.87
C ASP A 59 -7.04 -11.18 4.06
N ASP A 60 -6.86 -10.83 2.78
CA ASP A 60 -5.84 -11.47 1.95
C ASP A 60 -4.46 -11.25 2.55
N VAL A 61 -3.68 -12.31 2.61
CA VAL A 61 -2.36 -12.25 3.22
C VAL A 61 -1.34 -11.63 2.28
N VAL A 62 -0.55 -10.70 2.81
CA VAL A 62 0.65 -10.18 2.14
C VAL A 62 1.82 -10.90 2.79
N PRO A 63 2.40 -11.92 2.14
CA PRO A 63 3.42 -12.75 2.79
C PRO A 63 4.74 -12.01 2.99
N ALA A 64 5.50 -12.46 3.98
CA ALA A 64 6.84 -11.94 4.23
C ALA A 64 7.68 -12.07 2.96
N GLY A 65 8.46 -11.04 2.68
CA GLY A 65 9.30 -11.00 1.49
C GLY A 65 8.62 -10.45 0.24
N ALA A 66 7.29 -10.26 0.28
CA ALA A 66 6.56 -9.74 -0.87
C ALA A 66 6.86 -8.25 -1.10
N THR A 67 6.64 -7.81 -2.32
CA THR A 67 6.60 -6.39 -2.68
C THR A 67 5.14 -6.00 -2.86
N LEU A 68 4.70 -5.02 -2.08
CA LEU A 68 3.34 -4.50 -2.15
C LEU A 68 3.35 -3.18 -2.90
N ASP A 69 2.70 -3.15 -4.06
CA ASP A 69 2.55 -1.93 -4.84
C ASP A 69 1.24 -1.25 -4.47
N VAL A 70 1.31 0.03 -4.15
CA VAL A 70 0.15 0.86 -3.83
C VAL A 70 -0.13 1.73 -5.05
N LEU A 71 -1.18 1.39 -5.78
CA LEU A 71 -1.49 1.97 -7.08
C LEU A 71 -2.80 2.76 -7.02
N PRO A 72 -2.73 4.11 -6.96
CA PRO A 72 -3.93 4.92 -7.02
C PRO A 72 -4.64 4.74 -8.36
N PRO A 73 -5.96 4.98 -8.41
CA PRO A 73 -6.65 4.96 -9.69
C PRO A 73 -6.12 6.09 -10.58
N PHE A 74 -6.01 5.83 -11.87
CA PHE A 74 -5.60 6.86 -12.81
C PHE A 74 -6.80 7.77 -13.06
N ALA A 75 -6.81 8.89 -12.36
CA ALA A 75 -7.89 9.86 -12.47
C ALA A 75 -7.98 10.38 -13.90
N GLY A 76 -9.19 10.48 -14.41
CA GLY A 76 -9.41 10.96 -15.74
C GLY A 76 -9.01 9.96 -16.80
N GLY A 77 -8.60 8.89 -16.24
CA GLY A 77 -8.15 7.69 -17.11
C GLY A 77 -8.40 7.83 -17.70
#